data_1119ae43ce6b75b7ab49cda3a358e32b
#
_entry.id   1119ae43ce6b75b7ab49cda3a358e32b
#
_cell.length_a   1.000
_cell.length_b   1.000
_cell.length_c   1.000
_cell.angle_alpha   90.00
_cell.angle_beta   90.00
_cell.angle_gamma   90.00
#
_symmetry.space_group_name_H-M   'P 1'
#
loop_
_entity.id
_entity.type
_entity.pdbx_description
1 polymer ?
#
loop_
_entity_poly.entity_id
_entity_poly.type
_entity_poly.pdbx_seq_one_letter_code
_entity_poly.pdbx_strand_id
1 'polypeptide(L)'
;MIYNSTYNDIEKEIETNNLVGKKFNLIKSIRLGGIGSKRLIVEDLSVNFKKMIQQKNDLIYSNIELRNKGIIVYVVEGQKRFTWVIPFYKLVIYKSPSFSIHSDGNFIRYSNQLNHKQNLTFFKKVLDHKYNFNKHNNHI
;
A
#
# COMPACT_ATOMS: atom_id res chain seq x y z
N MET A 1 1.55 0.83 -10.63
CA MET A 1 2.58 1.87 -10.87
C MET A 1 3.54 1.89 -9.70
N ILE A 2 4.83 1.72 -9.97
CA ILE A 2 5.89 1.77 -8.96
C ILE A 2 6.88 2.85 -9.39
N TYR A 3 7.26 3.72 -8.49
CA TYR A 3 8.23 4.77 -8.80
C TYR A 3 9.04 5.17 -7.56
N ASN A 4 10.24 5.73 -7.83
CA ASN A 4 11.07 6.34 -6.79
C ASN A 4 10.45 7.67 -6.39
N SER A 5 10.08 7.80 -5.12
CA SER A 5 9.40 8.98 -4.56
C SER A 5 10.25 9.70 -3.52
N THR A 6 11.57 9.53 -3.56
CA THR A 6 12.50 10.22 -2.67
C THR A 6 12.34 11.74 -2.77
N TYR A 7 12.03 12.24 -3.97
CA TYR A 7 11.77 13.65 -4.23
C TYR A 7 10.35 13.82 -4.77
N ASN A 8 9.74 14.96 -4.50
CA ASN A 8 8.39 15.28 -4.95
C ASN A 8 8.32 15.35 -6.48
N ASP A 9 7.26 14.77 -7.03
CA ASP A 9 6.99 14.75 -8.46
C ASP A 9 5.49 14.98 -8.67
N ILE A 10 5.15 16.18 -9.18
CA ILE A 10 3.76 16.60 -9.37
C ILE A 10 3.05 15.74 -10.40
N GLU A 11 3.73 15.34 -11.47
CA GLU A 11 3.14 14.47 -12.50
C GLU A 11 2.77 13.11 -11.92
N LYS A 12 3.63 12.54 -11.08
CA LYS A 12 3.36 11.27 -10.40
C LYS A 12 2.21 11.40 -9.40
N GLU A 13 2.09 12.52 -8.73
CA GLU A 13 0.97 12.79 -7.82
C GLU A 13 -0.35 12.85 -8.56
N ILE A 14 -0.41 13.52 -9.70
CA ILE A 14 -1.60 13.58 -10.55
C ILE A 14 -1.98 12.18 -11.04
N GLU A 15 -1.01 11.43 -11.53
CA GLU A 15 -1.21 10.05 -12.00
C GLU A 15 -1.73 9.14 -10.89
N THR A 16 -1.17 9.26 -9.69
CA THR A 16 -1.61 8.54 -8.48
C THR A 16 -3.07 8.86 -8.17
N ASN A 17 -3.44 10.13 -8.14
CA ASN A 17 -4.81 10.56 -7.86
C ASN A 17 -5.80 10.05 -8.91
N ASN A 18 -5.38 9.94 -10.16
CA ASN A 18 -6.21 9.38 -11.22
C ASN A 18 -6.44 7.87 -11.04
N LEU A 19 -5.42 7.15 -10.57
CA LEU A 19 -5.50 5.69 -10.40
C LEU A 19 -6.27 5.26 -9.15
N VAL A 20 -6.04 5.92 -8.01
CA VAL A 20 -6.57 5.46 -6.71
C VAL A 20 -7.46 6.49 -6.01
N GLY A 21 -7.67 7.65 -6.61
CA GLY A 21 -8.42 8.76 -6.02
C GLY A 21 -7.53 9.66 -5.18
N LYS A 22 -8.06 10.85 -4.88
CA LYS A 22 -7.37 11.83 -4.03
C LYS A 22 -7.31 11.36 -2.59
N LYS A 23 -6.37 11.89 -1.85
CA LYS A 23 -6.28 11.67 -0.41
C LYS A 23 -7.57 12.10 0.27
N PHE A 24 -8.08 11.28 1.20
CA PHE A 24 -9.25 11.64 1.99
C PHE A 24 -9.01 12.94 2.77
N ASN A 25 -10.04 13.78 2.87
CA ASN A 25 -9.96 14.97 3.71
C ASN A 25 -9.91 14.56 5.19
N LEU A 26 -9.55 15.49 6.06
CA LEU A 26 -9.37 15.23 7.49
C LEU A 26 -10.62 14.67 8.15
N ILE A 27 -11.80 15.23 7.84
CA ILE A 27 -13.07 14.83 8.44
C ILE A 27 -13.39 13.37 8.08
N LYS A 28 -13.27 13.00 6.78
CA LYS A 28 -13.55 11.65 6.34
C LYS A 28 -12.52 10.66 6.88
N SER A 29 -11.26 11.07 6.96
CA SER A 29 -10.21 10.28 7.56
C SER A 29 -10.51 9.92 9.01
N ILE A 30 -10.98 10.89 9.79
CA ILE A 30 -11.39 10.67 11.19
C ILE A 30 -12.59 9.72 11.26
N ARG A 31 -13.61 9.90 10.41
CA ARG A 31 -14.80 9.02 10.36
C ARG A 31 -14.43 7.57 10.05
N LEU A 32 -13.42 7.35 9.21
CA LEU A 32 -12.95 6.01 8.86
C LEU A 32 -12.07 5.37 9.94
N GLY A 33 -11.72 6.11 10.99
CA GLY A 33 -10.81 5.64 12.03
C GLY A 33 -9.35 5.66 11.60
N GLY A 34 -9.00 6.57 10.67
CA GLY A 34 -7.68 6.69 10.08
C GLY A 34 -7.57 6.00 8.73
N ILE A 35 -6.66 6.47 7.89
CA ILE A 35 -6.46 6.01 6.51
C ILE A 35 -5.09 5.37 6.30
N GLY A 36 -4.24 5.32 7.31
CA GLY A 36 -2.89 4.80 7.23
C GLY A 36 -2.64 3.62 8.13
N SER A 37 -1.79 2.70 7.69
CA SER A 37 -1.30 1.62 8.55
C SER A 37 -0.30 2.16 9.56
N LYS A 38 -0.05 1.38 10.62
CA LYS A 38 1.15 1.51 11.43
C LYS A 38 2.34 0.97 10.64
N ARG A 39 3.55 1.37 11.05
CA ARG A 39 4.78 0.92 10.38
C ARG A 39 4.84 -0.61 10.29
N LEU A 40 5.21 -1.08 9.11
CA LEU A 40 5.41 -2.49 8.80
C LEU A 40 6.89 -2.73 8.49
N ILE A 41 7.36 -3.94 8.79
CA ILE A 41 8.68 -4.40 8.37
C ILE A 41 8.51 -5.34 7.19
N VAL A 42 9.24 -5.08 6.11
CA VAL A 42 9.22 -5.93 4.92
C VAL A 42 10.07 -7.17 5.18
N GLU A 43 9.48 -8.34 4.97
CA GLU A 43 10.15 -9.63 5.10
C GLU A 43 10.71 -10.13 3.77
N ASP A 44 9.93 -9.97 2.70
CA ASP A 44 10.35 -10.38 1.36
C ASP A 44 9.72 -9.49 0.28
N LEU A 45 10.39 -9.40 -0.85
CA LEU A 45 10.02 -8.57 -1.99
C LEU A 45 10.13 -9.38 -3.28
N SER A 46 9.29 -9.05 -4.26
CA SER A 46 9.46 -9.56 -5.63
C SER A 46 10.79 -9.09 -6.24
N VAL A 47 11.24 -9.82 -7.25
CA VAL A 47 12.53 -9.56 -7.91
C VAL A 47 12.64 -8.13 -8.44
N ASN A 48 11.56 -7.59 -9.00
CA ASN A 48 11.56 -6.22 -9.52
C ASN A 48 11.82 -5.19 -8.42
N PHE A 49 11.20 -5.37 -7.25
CA PHE A 49 11.45 -4.51 -6.09
C PHE A 49 12.89 -4.63 -5.59
N LYS A 50 13.41 -5.86 -5.52
CA LYS A 50 14.79 -6.09 -5.10
C LYS A 50 15.80 -5.36 -5.99
N LYS A 51 15.55 -5.34 -7.29
CA LYS A 51 16.38 -4.62 -8.25
C LYS A 51 16.34 -3.12 -8.06
N MET A 52 15.15 -2.56 -7.80
CA MET A 52 14.97 -1.13 -7.58
C MET A 52 15.60 -0.65 -6.28
N ILE A 53 15.42 -1.43 -5.22
CA ILE A 53 15.80 -1.03 -3.86
C ILE A 53 17.30 -1.25 -3.63
N GLN A 54 17.94 -2.16 -4.39
CA GLN A 54 19.37 -2.50 -4.21
C GLN A 54 19.68 -2.77 -2.73
N GLN A 55 18.93 -3.71 -2.17
CA GLN A 55 18.92 -3.99 -0.74
C GLN A 55 20.34 -4.15 -0.18
N LYS A 56 20.74 -3.19 0.64
CA LYS A 56 21.87 -3.28 1.54
C LYS A 56 21.38 -3.86 2.86
N ASN A 57 22.23 -4.10 3.82
CA ASN A 57 21.91 -4.79 5.07
C ASN A 57 20.92 -4.06 6.01
N ASP A 58 20.21 -3.04 5.53
CA ASP A 58 19.27 -2.27 6.33
C ASP A 58 17.87 -2.85 6.29
N LEU A 59 17.13 -2.64 7.38
CA LEU A 59 15.71 -2.97 7.43
C LEU A 59 14.94 -2.12 6.43
N ILE A 60 13.96 -2.74 5.80
CA ILE A 60 13.03 -2.06 4.89
C ILE A 60 11.71 -1.89 5.63
N TYR A 61 11.24 -0.65 5.73
CA TYR A 61 9.96 -0.31 6.35
C TYR A 61 8.93 0.03 5.30
N SER A 62 7.67 -0.14 5.68
CA SER A 62 6.55 0.16 4.80
C SER A 62 5.39 0.76 5.59
N ASN A 63 4.64 1.60 4.93
CA ASN A 63 3.35 2.11 5.38
C ASN A 63 2.38 2.03 4.21
N ILE A 64 1.10 1.87 4.54
CA ILE A 64 0.05 1.76 3.54
C ILE A 64 -0.98 2.85 3.80
N GLU A 65 -1.42 3.52 2.74
CA GLU A 65 -2.46 4.54 2.80
C GLU A 65 -3.68 4.10 2.01
N LEU A 66 -4.84 4.17 2.65
CA LEU A 66 -6.11 3.89 1.99
C LEU A 66 -6.55 5.09 1.14
N ARG A 67 -6.98 4.81 -0.07
CA ARG A 67 -7.60 5.76 -0.97
C ARG A 67 -8.98 5.26 -1.39
N ASN A 68 -9.77 6.12 -2.04
CA ASN A 68 -11.13 5.78 -2.44
C ASN A 68 -11.20 4.61 -3.43
N LYS A 69 -10.23 4.50 -4.33
CA LYS A 69 -10.21 3.50 -5.41
C LYS A 69 -9.04 2.52 -5.32
N GLY A 70 -8.31 2.53 -4.22
CA GLY A 70 -7.15 1.67 -4.06
C GLY A 70 -6.34 1.99 -2.83
N ILE A 71 -5.07 1.58 -2.87
CA ILE A 71 -4.11 1.85 -1.81
C ILE A 71 -2.81 2.38 -2.40
N ILE A 72 -2.06 3.05 -1.54
CA ILE A 72 -0.67 3.40 -1.82
C ILE A 72 0.21 2.69 -0.82
N VAL A 73 1.22 1.98 -1.30
CA VAL A 73 2.21 1.32 -0.47
C VAL A 73 3.50 2.11 -0.56
N TYR A 74 3.96 2.62 0.58
CA TYR A 74 5.23 3.31 0.69
C TYR A 74 6.28 2.34 1.20
N VAL A 75 7.44 2.34 0.59
CA VAL A 75 8.58 1.50 0.97
C VAL A 75 9.79 2.40 1.21
N VAL A 76 10.40 2.27 2.38
CA VAL A 76 11.51 3.12 2.78
C VAL A 76 12.72 2.25 3.15
N GLU A 77 13.83 2.50 2.47
CA GLU A 77 15.13 1.93 2.80
C GLU A 77 16.12 3.08 3.00
N GLY A 78 16.55 3.30 4.23
CA GLY A 78 17.42 4.41 4.56
C GLY A 78 16.77 5.75 4.17
N GLN A 79 17.40 6.48 3.25
CA GLN A 79 16.89 7.77 2.76
C GLN A 79 16.12 7.67 1.46
N LYS A 80 16.04 6.47 0.88
CA LYS A 80 15.30 6.24 -0.37
C LYS A 80 13.86 5.86 -0.06
N ARG A 81 12.94 6.38 -0.87
CA ARG A 81 11.52 6.10 -0.77
C ARG A 81 10.98 5.68 -2.12
N PHE A 82 10.20 4.61 -2.10
CA PHE A 82 9.49 4.11 -3.28
C PHE A 82 8.00 4.12 -3.00
N THR A 83 7.22 4.36 -4.02
CA THR A 83 5.76 4.38 -3.95
C THR A 83 5.19 3.39 -4.92
N TRP A 84 4.29 2.53 -4.43
CA TRP A 84 3.56 1.55 -5.22
C TRP A 84 2.08 1.86 -5.13
N VAL A 85 1.50 2.25 -6.25
CA VAL A 85 0.10 2.66 -6.36
C VAL A 85 -0.70 1.49 -6.92
N ILE A 86 -1.71 1.02 -6.17
CA ILE A 86 -2.46 -0.18 -6.54
C ILE A 86 -3.95 0.13 -6.51
N PRO A 87 -4.61 0.21 -7.68
CA PRO A 87 -6.07 0.26 -7.74
C PRO A 87 -6.69 -1.01 -7.16
N PHE A 88 -7.89 -0.89 -6.58
CA PHE A 88 -8.55 -2.05 -5.97
C PHE A 88 -8.76 -3.21 -6.94
N TYR A 89 -9.03 -2.93 -8.20
CA TYR A 89 -9.28 -4.00 -9.17
C TYR A 89 -8.04 -4.85 -9.49
N LYS A 90 -6.85 -4.36 -9.13
CA LYS A 90 -5.58 -5.08 -9.30
C LYS A 90 -4.98 -5.59 -7.98
N LEU A 91 -5.63 -5.30 -6.85
CA LEU A 91 -5.09 -5.60 -5.53
C LEU A 91 -5.50 -6.98 -5.07
N VAL A 92 -4.52 -7.79 -4.64
CA VAL A 92 -4.74 -9.05 -3.94
C VAL A 92 -3.97 -9.02 -2.63
N ILE A 93 -4.65 -9.34 -1.54
CA ILE A 93 -4.04 -9.41 -0.20
C ILE A 93 -4.20 -10.82 0.34
N TYR A 94 -3.10 -11.43 0.74
CA TYR A 94 -3.10 -12.68 1.51
C TYR A 94 -2.78 -12.38 2.96
N LYS A 95 -3.46 -13.09 3.88
CA LYS A 95 -3.33 -12.87 5.33
C LYS A 95 -2.41 -13.88 6.01
N SER A 96 -2.20 -15.04 5.41
CA SER A 96 -1.52 -16.15 6.04
C SER A 96 -0.37 -16.66 5.16
N PRO A 97 0.78 -17.05 5.73
CA PRO A 97 1.14 -17.03 7.16
C PRO A 97 1.36 -15.61 7.71
N SER A 98 1.59 -14.63 6.86
CA SER A 98 1.72 -13.22 7.16
C SER A 98 1.08 -12.40 6.05
N PHE A 99 0.85 -11.11 6.28
CA PHE A 99 0.27 -10.26 5.25
C PHE A 99 1.20 -10.12 4.06
N SER A 100 0.63 -10.29 2.86
CA SER A 100 1.32 -9.98 1.62
C SER A 100 0.39 -9.26 0.66
N ILE A 101 0.94 -8.33 -0.10
CA ILE A 101 0.26 -7.54 -1.11
C ILE A 101 0.79 -7.95 -2.46
N HIS A 102 -0.10 -8.25 -3.39
CA HIS A 102 0.24 -8.68 -4.74
C HIS A 102 -0.50 -7.83 -5.78
N SER A 103 0.18 -7.44 -6.82
CA SER A 103 -0.40 -6.77 -7.98
C SER A 103 0.57 -6.79 -9.16
N ASP A 104 0.06 -7.05 -10.36
CA ASP A 104 0.83 -7.02 -11.61
C ASP A 104 2.17 -7.79 -11.57
N GLY A 105 2.16 -8.97 -10.92
CA GLY A 105 3.36 -9.81 -10.82
C GLY A 105 4.37 -9.37 -9.76
N ASN A 106 4.09 -8.32 -9.02
CA ASN A 106 4.91 -7.87 -7.90
C ASN A 106 4.27 -8.22 -6.58
N PHE A 107 5.10 -8.37 -5.54
CA PHE A 107 4.60 -8.59 -4.19
C PHE A 107 5.52 -8.01 -3.13
N ILE A 108 4.91 -7.74 -1.99
CA ILE A 108 5.60 -7.43 -0.73
C ILE A 108 4.99 -8.31 0.35
N ARG A 109 5.82 -9.06 1.08
CA ARG A 109 5.42 -9.81 2.26
C ARG A 109 5.97 -9.15 3.52
N TYR A 110 5.11 -9.02 4.52
CA TYR A 110 5.42 -8.32 5.76
C TYR A 110 5.67 -9.27 6.92
N SER A 111 6.53 -8.84 7.84
CA SER A 111 6.77 -9.53 9.10
C SER A 111 5.59 -9.32 10.07
N ASN A 112 5.31 -10.33 10.90
CA ASN A 112 4.29 -10.25 11.95
C ASN A 112 4.78 -9.59 13.25
N GLN A 113 6.03 -9.18 13.31
CA GLN A 113 6.68 -8.81 14.58
C GLN A 113 6.35 -7.39 15.04
N LEU A 114 5.95 -6.49 14.15
CA LEU A 114 5.73 -5.10 14.49
C LEU A 114 4.29 -4.69 14.17
N ASN A 115 3.60 -4.13 15.16
CA ASN A 115 2.26 -3.55 14.99
C ASN A 115 1.21 -4.50 14.39
N HIS A 116 1.37 -5.81 14.59
CA HIS A 116 0.53 -6.82 13.94
C HIS A 116 -0.96 -6.62 14.22
N LYS A 117 -1.34 -6.44 15.49
CA LYS A 117 -2.74 -6.23 15.89
C LYS A 117 -3.39 -5.01 15.24
N GLN A 118 -2.69 -3.88 15.28
CA GLN A 118 -3.19 -2.63 14.72
C GLN A 118 -3.35 -2.75 13.20
N ASN A 119 -2.41 -3.43 12.57
CA ASN A 119 -2.43 -3.62 11.12
C ASN A 119 -3.46 -4.67 10.66
N LEU A 120 -3.81 -5.65 11.49
CA LEU A 120 -4.94 -6.55 11.22
C LEU A 120 -6.23 -5.72 10.99
N THR A 121 -6.51 -4.79 11.88
CA THR A 121 -7.68 -3.91 11.78
C THR A 121 -7.60 -3.05 10.50
N PHE A 122 -6.44 -2.52 10.20
CA PHE A 122 -6.24 -1.72 8.99
C PHE A 122 -6.44 -2.55 7.71
N PHE A 123 -5.86 -3.74 7.62
CA PHE A 123 -6.03 -4.61 6.44
C PHE A 123 -7.48 -5.04 6.26
N LYS A 124 -8.20 -5.30 7.36
CA LYS A 124 -9.63 -5.58 7.28
C LYS A 124 -10.40 -4.40 6.68
N LYS A 125 -10.07 -3.18 7.09
CA LYS A 125 -10.65 -1.95 6.53
C LYS A 125 -10.39 -1.85 5.03
N VAL A 126 -9.17 -2.12 4.59
CA VAL A 126 -8.80 -2.11 3.17
C VAL A 126 -9.64 -3.13 2.39
N LEU A 127 -9.76 -4.34 2.90
CA LEU A 127 -10.53 -5.40 2.25
C LEU A 127 -12.02 -5.05 2.18
N ASP A 128 -12.58 -4.45 3.21
CA ASP A 128 -13.98 -3.98 3.21
C ASP A 128 -14.19 -2.89 2.15
N HIS A 129 -13.28 -1.94 2.04
CA HIS A 129 -13.34 -0.89 1.00
C HIS A 129 -13.21 -1.47 -0.40
N LYS A 130 -12.29 -2.41 -0.60
CA LYS A 130 -12.14 -3.10 -1.87
C LYS A 130 -13.41 -3.85 -2.26
N TYR A 131 -13.99 -4.59 -1.32
CA TYR A 131 -15.24 -5.32 -1.56
C TYR A 131 -16.36 -4.37 -1.98
N ASN A 132 -16.55 -3.30 -1.24
CA ASN A 132 -17.60 -2.32 -1.55
C ASN A 132 -17.37 -1.62 -2.89
N PHE A 133 -16.13 -1.28 -3.20
CA PHE A 133 -15.79 -0.70 -4.49
C PHE A 133 -16.11 -1.65 -5.65
N ASN A 134 -15.68 -2.91 -5.55
CA ASN A 134 -15.93 -3.92 -6.59
C ASN A 134 -17.43 -4.18 -6.76
N LYS A 135 -18.18 -4.24 -5.66
CA LYS A 135 -19.63 -4.44 -5.68
C LYS A 135 -20.35 -3.32 -6.43
N HIS A 136 -19.96 -2.05 -6.20
CA HIS A 136 -20.58 -0.91 -6.87
C HIS A 136 -20.19 -0.80 -8.35
N ASN A 137 -19.02 -1.26 -8.74
CA ASN A 137 -18.52 -1.11 -10.11
C ASN A 137 -18.75 -2.35 -10.99
N ASN A 138 -19.22 -3.46 -10.44
CA ASN A 138 -19.54 -4.67 -11.19
C ASN A 138 -21.04 -4.82 -11.49
N HIS A 139 -21.85 -3.81 -11.17
CA HIS A 139 -23.26 -3.77 -11.53
C HIS A 139 -23.41 -3.17 -12.92
N ILE A 140 -23.21 -4.00 -13.91
CA ILE A 140 -23.49 -3.63 -15.29
C ILE A 140 -24.65 -4.48 -15.77
#